data_bf8b71222fe985c957e5ac197a07f51c
#
_entry.id   bf8b71222fe985c957e5ac197a07f51c
#
_cell.length_a   1.000
_cell.length_b   1.000
_cell.length_c   1.000
_cell.angle_alpha   90.00
_cell.angle_beta   90.00
_cell.angle_gamma   90.00
#
_symmetry.space_group_name_H-M   'P 1'
#
loop_
_entity.id
_entity.type
_entity.pdbx_description
1 polymer ?
#
loop_
_entity_poly.entity_id
_entity_poly.type
_entity_poly.pdbx_seq_one_letter_code
_entity_poly.pdbx_strand_id
1 'polypeptide(L)'
;MIKVIGMGPGNLKYLTMEAICAIKSADKVIAFGRIANTAKILVNGVIEVNRVDEIIKNLDKKGNTAILASGDPCFFGIIDYLKKKDIEVGEVIPGISSFQYMMSKLKKSWQDALLISLHGRDEKLEGVIK
;
A
#
# COMPACT_ATOMS: atom_id res chain seq x y z
N MET A 1 -6.55 -1.66 16.32
CA MET A 1 -5.75 -0.69 15.57
C MET A 1 -5.64 -1.09 14.11
N ILE A 2 -5.80 -0.14 13.22
CA ILE A 2 -5.63 -0.38 11.79
C ILE A 2 -4.24 0.10 11.37
N LYS A 3 -3.48 -0.80 10.78
CA LYS A 3 -2.16 -0.48 10.20
C LYS A 3 -2.26 -0.63 8.68
N VAL A 4 -1.75 0.35 7.95
CA VAL A 4 -1.63 0.27 6.50
C VAL A 4 -0.17 0.03 6.16
N ILE A 5 0.10 -1.06 5.46
CA ILE A 5 1.46 -1.56 5.27
C ILE A 5 1.81 -1.56 3.78
N GLY A 6 2.92 -0.90 3.45
CA GLY A 6 3.45 -0.90 2.09
C GLY A 6 4.13 -2.22 1.76
N MET A 7 3.74 -2.80 0.64
CA MET A 7 4.27 -4.09 0.18
C MET A 7 5.37 -3.96 -0.85
N GLY A 8 5.71 -2.73 -1.22
CA GLY A 8 6.74 -2.51 -2.24
C GLY A 8 6.30 -2.94 -3.63
N PRO A 9 7.24 -3.13 -4.56
CA PRO A 9 6.91 -3.38 -5.97
C PRO A 9 6.51 -4.82 -6.31
N GLY A 10 6.30 -5.70 -5.32
CA GLY A 10 5.66 -6.99 -5.57
C GLY A 10 6.44 -8.25 -5.19
N ASN A 11 7.57 -8.11 -4.51
CA ASN A 11 8.33 -9.27 -4.06
C ASN A 11 8.67 -9.11 -2.59
N LEU A 12 8.67 -10.20 -1.84
CA LEU A 12 8.94 -10.21 -0.40
C LEU A 12 10.28 -9.57 -0.03
N LYS A 13 11.29 -9.69 -0.88
CA LYS A 13 12.61 -9.12 -0.60
C LYS A 13 12.63 -7.59 -0.54
N TYR A 14 11.58 -6.93 -1.05
CA TYR A 14 11.48 -5.47 -1.00
C TYR A 14 10.66 -4.96 0.18
N LEU A 15 10.15 -5.84 1.01
CA LEU A 15 9.46 -5.47 2.22
C LEU A 15 10.44 -5.05 3.30
N THR A 16 10.06 -4.03 4.08
CA THR A 16 10.83 -3.71 5.27
C THR A 16 10.64 -4.83 6.31
N MET A 17 11.61 -4.97 7.20
CA MET A 17 11.46 -5.91 8.31
C MET A 17 10.28 -5.53 9.20
N GLU A 18 10.04 -4.24 9.38
CA GLU A 18 8.89 -3.76 10.13
C GLU A 18 7.57 -4.20 9.51
N ALA A 19 7.47 -4.14 8.18
CA ALA A 19 6.28 -4.61 7.46
C ALA A 19 6.05 -6.11 7.69
N ILE A 20 7.10 -6.91 7.58
CA ILE A 20 7.00 -8.36 7.80
C ILE A 20 6.51 -8.67 9.21
N CYS A 21 7.09 -8.02 10.22
CA CYS A 21 6.70 -8.20 11.62
C CYS A 21 5.25 -7.80 11.85
N ALA A 22 4.82 -6.67 11.27
CA ALA A 22 3.46 -6.18 11.43
C ALA A 22 2.43 -7.12 10.78
N ILE A 23 2.74 -7.68 9.62
CA ILE A 23 1.87 -8.64 8.95
C ILE A 23 1.72 -9.91 9.80
N LYS A 24 2.83 -10.42 10.30
CA LYS A 24 2.82 -11.67 11.10
C LYS A 24 2.12 -11.51 12.44
N SER A 25 2.12 -10.31 13.01
CA SER A 25 1.48 -10.05 14.32
C SER A 25 0.03 -9.56 14.19
N ALA A 26 -0.47 -9.32 12.99
CA ALA A 26 -1.84 -8.85 12.80
C ALA A 26 -2.85 -9.97 13.06
N ASP A 27 -4.00 -9.60 13.64
CA ASP A 27 -5.11 -10.52 13.85
C ASP A 27 -5.86 -10.77 12.54
N LYS A 28 -5.88 -9.78 11.66
CA LYS A 28 -6.56 -9.85 10.37
C LYS A 28 -5.68 -9.17 9.32
N VAL A 29 -5.54 -9.81 8.16
CA VAL A 29 -4.77 -9.27 7.03
C VAL A 29 -5.69 -9.18 5.82
N ILE A 30 -5.80 -7.98 5.25
CA ILE A 30 -6.65 -7.70 4.09
C ILE A 30 -5.76 -7.21 2.94
N ALA A 31 -5.92 -7.79 1.76
CA ALA A 31 -5.11 -7.43 0.60
C ALA A 31 -5.85 -7.68 -0.71
N PHE A 32 -5.49 -6.89 -1.72
CA PHE A 32 -5.95 -7.16 -3.09
C PHE A 32 -5.26 -8.39 -3.66
N GLY A 33 -5.91 -9.05 -4.63
CA GLY A 33 -5.55 -10.38 -5.11
C GLY A 33 -4.07 -10.66 -5.34
N ARG A 34 -3.36 -9.79 -6.08
CA ARG A 34 -1.94 -9.99 -6.36
C ARG A 34 -1.08 -9.84 -5.11
N ILE A 35 -1.39 -8.85 -4.28
CA ILE A 35 -0.71 -8.62 -3.01
C ILE A 35 -1.05 -9.74 -2.02
N ALA A 36 -2.31 -10.20 -2.05
CA ALA A 36 -2.75 -11.30 -1.20
C ALA A 36 -1.93 -12.56 -1.45
N ASN A 37 -1.62 -12.87 -2.69
CA ASN A 37 -0.79 -14.04 -3.02
C ASN A 37 0.61 -13.94 -2.40
N THR A 38 1.20 -12.76 -2.41
CA THR A 38 2.49 -12.52 -1.76
C THR A 38 2.37 -12.66 -0.24
N ALA A 39 1.32 -12.10 0.35
CA ALA A 39 1.10 -12.15 1.79
C ALA A 39 0.85 -13.57 2.30
N LYS A 40 0.24 -14.43 1.50
CA LYS A 40 -0.02 -15.84 1.85
C LYS A 40 1.25 -16.63 2.08
N ILE A 41 2.38 -16.17 1.57
CA ILE A 41 3.69 -16.79 1.83
C ILE A 41 4.11 -16.53 3.27
N LEU A 42 3.72 -15.38 3.83
CA LEU A 42 4.09 -14.99 5.20
C LEU A 42 3.10 -15.49 6.25
N VAL A 43 1.82 -15.45 5.96
CA VAL A 43 0.77 -15.80 6.93
C VAL A 43 -0.36 -16.56 6.24
N ASN A 44 -1.12 -17.31 7.05
CA ASN A 44 -2.33 -17.98 6.62
C ASN A 44 -3.54 -17.05 6.82
N GLY A 45 -4.62 -17.31 6.09
CA GLY A 45 -5.88 -16.62 6.35
C GLY A 45 -5.96 -15.18 5.87
N VAL A 46 -5.23 -14.83 4.81
CA VAL A 46 -5.33 -13.51 4.19
C VAL A 46 -6.70 -13.35 3.55
N ILE A 47 -7.37 -12.24 3.87
CA ILE A 47 -8.65 -11.88 3.24
C ILE A 47 -8.36 -11.17 1.93
N GLU A 48 -8.67 -11.83 0.83
CA GLU A 48 -8.49 -11.28 -0.50
C GLU A 48 -9.70 -10.44 -0.88
N VAL A 49 -9.45 -9.21 -1.33
CA VAL A 49 -10.49 -8.30 -1.81
C VAL A 49 -10.18 -7.88 -3.25
N ASN A 50 -11.21 -7.52 -4.00
CA ASN A 50 -11.08 -7.09 -5.39
C ASN A 50 -11.42 -5.60 -5.56
N ARG A 51 -12.09 -5.02 -4.57
CA ARG A 51 -12.56 -3.62 -4.60
C ARG A 51 -12.24 -2.95 -3.29
N VAL A 52 -12.01 -1.63 -3.35
CA VAL A 52 -11.63 -0.84 -2.18
C VAL A 52 -12.73 -0.85 -1.11
N ASP A 53 -14.00 -0.81 -1.52
CA ASP A 53 -15.12 -0.83 -0.57
C ASP A 53 -15.21 -2.14 0.22
N GLU A 54 -14.69 -3.24 -0.31
CA GLU A 54 -14.64 -4.51 0.41
C GLU A 54 -13.70 -4.45 1.61
N ILE A 55 -12.71 -3.59 1.58
CA ILE A 55 -11.80 -3.37 2.72
C ILE A 55 -12.62 -2.89 3.92
N ILE A 56 -13.48 -1.90 3.70
CA ILE A 56 -14.29 -1.31 4.78
C ILE A 56 -15.22 -2.36 5.38
N LYS A 57 -15.82 -3.22 4.56
CA LYS A 57 -16.72 -4.27 5.02
C LYS A 57 -16.03 -5.30 5.91
N ASN A 58 -14.71 -5.46 5.75
CA ASN A 58 -13.92 -6.43 6.50
C ASN A 58 -13.20 -5.83 7.70
N LEU A 59 -13.34 -4.53 7.93
CA LEU A 59 -12.71 -3.88 9.08
C LEU A 59 -13.43 -4.28 10.36
N ASP A 60 -12.62 -4.56 11.37
CA ASP A 60 -13.09 -4.91 12.69
C ASP A 60 -12.54 -3.91 13.69
N LYS A 61 -13.38 -3.45 14.62
CA LYS A 61 -12.97 -2.50 15.66
C LYS A 61 -12.10 -3.15 16.72
N LYS A 62 -12.07 -4.47 16.75
CA LYS A 62 -11.29 -5.23 17.74
C LYS A 62 -10.02 -5.78 17.12
N GLY A 63 -8.94 -5.75 17.88
CA GLY A 63 -7.67 -6.32 17.47
C GLY A 63 -6.91 -5.45 16.48
N ASN A 64 -5.90 -6.05 15.85
CA ASN A 64 -5.01 -5.41 14.89
C ASN A 64 -5.33 -5.89 13.47
N THR A 65 -5.74 -4.96 12.63
CA THR A 65 -6.01 -5.23 11.22
C THR A 65 -4.91 -4.62 10.37
N ALA A 66 -4.31 -5.43 9.52
CA ALA A 66 -3.32 -4.99 8.55
C ALA A 66 -3.98 -4.87 7.17
N ILE A 67 -3.94 -3.68 6.60
CA ILE A 67 -4.35 -3.43 5.22
C ILE A 67 -3.09 -3.31 4.38
N LEU A 68 -2.92 -4.20 3.42
CA LEU A 68 -1.71 -4.24 2.60
C LEU A 68 -1.93 -3.44 1.32
N ALA A 69 -0.97 -2.57 1.01
CA ALA A 69 -1.01 -1.70 -0.16
C ALA A 69 0.22 -1.91 -1.02
N SER A 70 0.06 -1.87 -2.35
CA SER A 70 1.23 -1.92 -3.24
C SER A 70 2.05 -0.66 -3.12
N GLY A 71 3.36 -0.76 -3.34
CA GLY A 71 4.26 0.38 -3.23
C GLY A 71 4.31 0.94 -1.83
N ASP A 72 4.10 2.25 -1.72
CA ASP A 72 4.00 2.98 -0.46
C ASP A 72 2.57 3.49 -0.25
N PRO A 73 1.98 3.30 0.95
CA PRO A 73 0.58 3.69 1.18
C PRO A 73 0.30 5.19 1.03
N CYS A 74 1.30 6.03 1.26
CA CYS A 74 1.15 7.48 1.17
C CYS A 74 1.44 8.05 -0.22
N PHE A 75 1.91 7.23 -1.15
CA PHE A 75 2.25 7.67 -2.49
C PHE A 75 1.16 7.27 -3.48
N PHE A 76 0.20 8.17 -3.71
CA PHE A 76 -0.99 7.93 -4.56
C PHE A 76 -1.72 6.64 -4.15
N GLY A 77 -1.73 6.36 -2.86
CA GLY A 77 -2.24 5.10 -2.32
C GLY A 77 -3.57 5.24 -1.60
N ILE A 78 -3.85 4.25 -0.77
CA ILE A 78 -5.14 4.07 -0.11
C ILE A 78 -5.41 5.04 1.04
N ILE A 79 -4.39 5.73 1.54
CA ILE A 79 -4.53 6.59 2.74
C ILE A 79 -5.62 7.65 2.57
N ASP A 80 -5.62 8.33 1.41
CA ASP A 80 -6.62 9.38 1.17
C ASP A 80 -8.03 8.81 1.12
N TYR A 81 -8.20 7.62 0.57
CA TYR A 81 -9.51 6.94 0.55
C TYR A 81 -10.00 6.63 1.95
N LEU A 82 -9.13 6.11 2.80
CA LEU A 82 -9.49 5.77 4.18
C LEU A 82 -9.87 7.03 4.97
N LYS A 83 -9.14 8.13 4.76
CA LYS A 83 -9.47 9.41 5.39
C LYS A 83 -10.83 9.93 4.96
N LYS A 84 -11.18 9.81 3.68
CA LYS A 84 -12.48 10.23 3.18
C LYS A 84 -13.63 9.42 3.77
N LYS A 85 -13.36 8.20 4.18
CA LYS A 85 -14.34 7.31 4.81
C LYS A 85 -14.33 7.41 6.34
N ASP A 86 -13.64 8.40 6.90
CA ASP A 86 -13.51 8.61 8.33
C ASP A 86 -12.96 7.40 9.09
N ILE A 87 -12.06 6.67 8.44
CA ILE A 87 -11.42 5.53 9.06
C ILE A 87 -10.11 6.00 9.69
N GLU A 88 -9.99 5.80 11.00
CA GLU A 88 -8.80 6.14 11.73
C GLU A 88 -7.71 5.10 11.49
N VAL A 89 -6.59 5.55 10.92
CA VAL A 89 -5.42 4.72 10.70
C VAL A 89 -4.47 4.91 11.87
N GLY A 90 -4.19 3.83 12.59
CA GLY A 90 -3.31 3.90 13.76
C GLY A 90 -1.84 4.01 13.39
N GLU A 91 -1.42 3.36 12.30
CA GLU A 91 -0.03 3.37 11.88
C GLU A 91 0.07 3.12 10.39
N VAL A 92 1.03 3.79 9.74
CA VAL A 92 1.39 3.54 8.34
C VAL A 92 2.83 3.06 8.30
N ILE A 93 3.05 1.92 7.69
CA ILE A 93 4.39 1.37 7.49
C ILE A 93 4.79 1.57 6.03
N PRO A 94 5.89 2.28 5.77
CA PRO A 94 6.27 2.62 4.39
C PRO A 94 6.72 1.42 3.59
N GLY A 95 6.64 1.56 2.28
CA GLY A 95 7.16 0.58 1.34
C GLY A 95 7.86 1.28 0.18
N ILE A 96 8.53 0.51 -0.64
CA ILE A 96 9.22 1.02 -1.82
C ILE A 96 8.19 1.18 -2.95
N SER A 97 8.04 2.40 -3.47
CA SER A 97 7.16 2.62 -4.62
C SER A 97 7.78 2.05 -5.90
N SER A 98 6.94 1.72 -6.88
CA SER A 98 7.42 1.28 -8.19
C SER A 98 8.34 2.31 -8.83
N PHE A 99 8.05 3.59 -8.60
CA PHE A 99 8.87 4.69 -9.09
C PHE A 99 10.27 4.66 -8.49
N GLN A 100 10.38 4.54 -7.17
CA GLN A 100 11.68 4.46 -6.48
C GLN A 100 12.49 3.25 -6.97
N TYR A 101 11.82 2.11 -7.11
CA TYR A 101 12.46 0.89 -7.60
C TYR A 101 12.99 1.08 -9.02
N MET A 102 12.19 1.67 -9.90
CA MET A 102 12.59 1.96 -11.29
C MET A 102 13.81 2.87 -11.33
N MET A 103 13.79 3.97 -10.55
CA MET A 103 14.90 4.92 -10.54
C MET A 103 16.19 4.28 -10.02
N SER A 104 16.09 3.38 -9.05
CA SER A 104 17.27 2.65 -8.56
C SER A 104 17.88 1.77 -9.65
N LYS A 105 17.04 1.11 -10.45
CA LYS A 105 17.52 0.28 -11.57
C LYS A 105 18.15 1.12 -12.67
N LEU A 106 17.64 2.33 -12.88
CA LEU A 106 18.21 3.27 -13.85
C LEU A 106 19.44 4.01 -13.30
N LYS A 107 19.69 3.89 -12.00
CA LYS A 107 20.80 4.58 -11.30
C LYS A 107 20.67 6.11 -11.43
N LYS A 108 19.46 6.62 -11.31
CA LYS A 108 19.17 8.05 -11.45
C LYS A 108 18.60 8.64 -10.17
N SER A 109 19.04 9.87 -9.87
CA SER A 109 18.43 10.67 -8.81
C SER A 109 17.04 11.15 -9.24
N TRP A 110 16.15 11.34 -8.27
CA TRP A 110 14.77 11.74 -8.58
C TRP A 110 14.24 12.87 -7.68
N GLN A 111 15.11 13.54 -6.93
CA GLN A 111 14.68 14.63 -6.04
C GLN A 111 14.06 15.81 -6.80
N ASP A 112 14.41 16.00 -8.07
CA ASP A 112 13.86 17.08 -8.91
C ASP A 112 12.70 16.61 -9.80
N ALA A 113 12.24 15.38 -9.62
CA ALA A 113 11.17 14.82 -10.43
C ALA A 113 9.81 15.39 -10.02
N LEU A 114 8.94 15.61 -10.99
CA LEU A 114 7.54 15.93 -10.75
C LEU A 114 6.76 14.62 -10.73
N LEU A 115 6.10 14.36 -9.59
CA LEU A 115 5.38 13.12 -9.37
C LEU A 115 3.88 13.36 -9.50
N ILE A 116 3.26 12.72 -10.49
CA ILE A 116 1.83 12.81 -10.74
C ILE A 116 1.23 11.42 -10.91
N SER A 117 -0.08 11.32 -10.74
CA SER A 117 -0.83 10.12 -11.06
C SER A 117 -2.04 10.50 -11.90
N LEU A 118 -2.22 9.79 -13.01
CA LEU A 118 -3.40 9.95 -13.86
C LEU A 118 -4.51 8.98 -13.47
N HIS A 119 -4.21 8.02 -12.61
CA HIS A 119 -5.16 7.02 -12.16
C HIS A 119 -6.15 7.61 -11.14
N GLY A 120 -7.40 7.83 -11.55
CA GLY A 120 -8.44 8.39 -10.69
C GLY A 120 -8.24 9.85 -10.33
N ARG A 121 -7.45 10.60 -11.09
CA ARG A 121 -7.16 12.00 -10.85
C ARG A 121 -7.37 12.84 -12.11
N ASP A 122 -7.86 14.06 -11.89
CA ASP A 122 -8.13 15.04 -12.96
C ASP A 122 -6.88 15.90 -13.25
N GLU A 123 -5.79 15.26 -13.59
CA GLU A 123 -4.58 15.99 -13.98
C GLU A 123 -4.42 15.98 -15.48
N LYS A 124 -4.15 17.15 -16.05
CA LYS A 124 -3.89 17.28 -17.49
C LYS A 124 -2.40 17.05 -17.73
N LEU A 125 -2.10 16.00 -18.46
CA LEU A 125 -0.71 15.65 -18.79
C LEU A 125 -0.01 16.82 -19.50
N GLU A 126 -0.71 17.52 -20.36
CA GLU A 126 -0.20 18.67 -21.12
C GLU A 126 0.29 19.81 -20.24
N GLY A 127 -0.34 20.03 -19.08
CA GLY A 127 0.07 21.04 -18.12
C GLY A 127 1.32 20.67 -17.33
N VAL A 128 1.71 19.42 -17.38
CA VAL A 128 2.83 18.88 -16.60
C VAL A 128 4.08 18.69 -17.48
N ILE A 129 3.89 18.33 -18.73
CA ILE A 129 4.99 18.15 -19.69
C ILE A 129 5.36 19.52 -20.24
N LYS A 130 6.57 19.93 -19.99
CA LYS A 130 7.14 21.18 -20.52
C LYS A 130 8.30 20.89 -21.44
#